data_cdc59904e7c10b03a923f81ccc2a7a88
#
_entry.id   cdc59904e7c10b03a923f81ccc2a7a88
#
_cell.length_a   1.000
_cell.length_b   1.000
_cell.length_c   1.000
_cell.angle_alpha   90.00
_cell.angle_beta   90.00
_cell.angle_gamma   90.00
#
_symmetry.space_group_name_H-M   'P 1'
#
loop_
_entity.id
_entity.type
_entity.pdbx_description
1 polymer ?
#
loop_
_entity_poly.entity_id
_entity_poly.type
_entity_poly.pdbx_seq_one_letter_code
_entity_poly.pdbx_strand_id
1 'polypeptide(L)'
;MWKDKSLKFFSSLSRNAWIAVAAGTVVLAAVLFSLFPDKGDAEGGKQPREAAAVDTLALNIICTPTLDCLPFYHAVESGVCDSLGLQLAIRTERSQFDIDSIMRRTRVYDAAVIDDARLARYREVEGKATHAVRQQGKSAKGGKGGKTTRPASGGPVKSGAAKGAATPAPKRFYPMPELTEAIRLENTWRMVTSVMLRIREVAKMRKRTVAVARFSASSECLKQALASAGLKESDVYQAQINDIVLRQRMLDESQVDAALLPEPYATLASVGFGHRLVWTADTVSRAALCFRADVLKKPRKQQQLKLLKEAYCLAATELNRRGTHAADSALIKRFDLPVEILDTLRLPKYRTGVK
;
A
#
# COMPACT_ATOMS: atom_id res chain seq x y z
N MET A 1 17.65 4.53 48.14
CA MET A 1 18.10 3.56 49.16
C MET A 1 17.86 2.09 48.74
N TRP A 2 17.41 1.82 47.52
CA TRP A 2 17.20 0.42 47.01
C TRP A 2 18.22 -0.05 45.96
N LYS A 3 19.04 0.86 45.39
CA LYS A 3 20.07 0.50 44.38
C LYS A 3 21.38 -0.08 44.92
N ASP A 4 21.70 0.18 46.20
CA ASP A 4 22.97 -0.27 46.77
C ASP A 4 22.96 -1.72 47.33
N LYS A 5 21.78 -2.27 47.56
CA LYS A 5 21.68 -3.64 48.11
C LYS A 5 21.77 -4.72 47.05
N SER A 6 21.38 -4.44 45.80
CA SER A 6 21.44 -5.42 44.70
C SER A 6 22.87 -5.62 44.16
N LEU A 7 23.68 -4.59 44.12
CA LEU A 7 25.06 -4.66 43.65
C LEU A 7 26.00 -5.45 44.60
N LYS A 8 25.74 -5.41 45.90
CA LYS A 8 26.54 -6.18 46.88
C LYS A 8 26.19 -7.66 46.92
N PHE A 9 24.98 -8.07 46.49
CA PHE A 9 24.60 -9.47 46.42
C PHE A 9 25.29 -10.21 45.28
N PHE A 10 25.52 -9.54 44.15
CA PHE A 10 26.20 -10.14 43.00
C PHE A 10 27.71 -10.25 43.15
N SER A 11 28.34 -9.45 44.02
CA SER A 11 29.79 -9.49 44.24
C SER A 11 30.28 -10.62 45.18
N SER A 12 29.36 -11.28 45.89
CA SER A 12 29.67 -12.35 46.86
C SER A 12 29.47 -13.77 46.36
N LEU A 13 29.02 -13.94 45.12
CA LEU A 13 28.80 -15.28 44.54
C LEU A 13 30.08 -15.89 44.07
N SER A 14 30.32 -17.16 44.49
CA SER A 14 31.48 -17.94 44.05
C SER A 14 31.40 -18.23 42.54
N ARG A 15 32.58 -18.49 41.89
CA ARG A 15 32.67 -18.77 40.45
C ARG A 15 31.71 -19.88 40.00
N ASN A 16 31.46 -20.87 40.86
CA ASN A 16 30.57 -21.98 40.58
C ASN A 16 29.08 -21.57 40.66
N ALA A 17 28.73 -20.61 41.51
CA ALA A 17 27.37 -20.03 41.57
C ALA A 17 27.07 -19.19 40.31
N TRP A 18 28.03 -18.49 39.74
CA TRP A 18 27.90 -17.79 38.46
C TRP A 18 27.63 -18.75 37.28
N ILE A 19 28.33 -19.90 37.27
CA ILE A 19 28.11 -20.93 36.26
C ILE A 19 26.72 -21.54 36.39
N ALA A 20 26.22 -21.76 37.60
CA ALA A 20 24.88 -22.28 37.85
C ALA A 20 23.80 -21.28 37.43
N VAL A 21 23.99 -19.96 37.69
CA VAL A 21 23.06 -18.91 37.26
C VAL A 21 23.07 -18.78 35.73
N ALA A 22 24.26 -18.84 35.09
CA ALA A 22 24.35 -18.80 33.63
C ALA A 22 23.73 -20.02 32.97
N ALA A 23 23.95 -21.23 33.54
CA ALA A 23 23.29 -22.45 33.06
C ALA A 23 21.76 -22.42 33.25
N GLY A 24 21.29 -21.92 34.39
CA GLY A 24 19.86 -21.76 34.67
C GLY A 24 19.17 -20.77 33.73
N THR A 25 19.81 -19.66 33.37
CA THR A 25 19.28 -18.69 32.41
C THR A 25 19.22 -19.25 30.98
N VAL A 26 20.20 -20.05 30.57
CA VAL A 26 20.19 -20.72 29.27
C VAL A 26 19.08 -21.75 29.19
N VAL A 27 18.88 -22.56 30.25
CA VAL A 27 17.79 -23.54 30.31
C VAL A 27 16.44 -22.86 30.36
N LEU A 28 16.27 -21.76 31.11
CA LEU A 28 15.03 -21.00 31.15
C LEU A 28 14.73 -20.34 29.79
N ALA A 29 15.74 -19.82 29.12
CA ALA A 29 15.60 -19.30 27.76
C ALA A 29 15.22 -20.41 26.76
N ALA A 30 15.83 -21.61 26.86
CA ALA A 30 15.49 -22.74 26.02
C ALA A 30 14.06 -23.28 26.26
N VAL A 31 13.61 -23.30 27.52
CA VAL A 31 12.24 -23.69 27.87
C VAL A 31 11.23 -22.63 27.45
N LEU A 32 11.53 -21.35 27.60
CA LEU A 32 10.70 -20.27 27.06
C LEU A 32 10.64 -20.31 25.54
N PHE A 33 11.75 -20.64 24.88
CA PHE A 33 11.81 -20.77 23.41
C PHE A 33 11.03 -22.00 22.91
N SER A 34 10.91 -23.07 23.70
CA SER A 34 10.12 -24.26 23.36
C SER A 34 8.62 -24.11 23.69
N LEU A 35 8.27 -23.19 24.61
CA LEU A 35 6.87 -22.89 24.95
C LEU A 35 6.22 -21.88 24.00
N PHE A 36 7.05 -21.10 23.28
CA PHE A 36 6.63 -20.31 22.14
C PHE A 36 7.28 -20.94 20.90
N PRO A 37 6.62 -21.87 20.21
CA PRO A 37 7.13 -22.33 18.93
C PRO A 37 7.27 -21.12 18.04
N ASP A 38 8.53 -20.81 17.77
CA ASP A 38 8.92 -19.80 16.78
C ASP A 38 8.21 -20.19 15.47
N LYS A 39 7.15 -19.47 15.15
CA LYS A 39 6.71 -19.37 13.77
C LYS A 39 7.73 -18.51 13.05
N GLY A 40 8.93 -19.05 12.97
CA GLY A 40 9.99 -18.55 12.10
C GLY A 40 9.61 -18.80 10.67
N ASP A 41 8.63 -18.10 10.18
CA ASP A 41 8.41 -17.89 8.75
C ASP A 41 9.17 -16.65 8.32
N ALA A 42 10.49 -16.74 8.42
CA ALA A 42 11.41 -15.96 7.60
C ALA A 42 11.48 -16.59 6.19
N GLU A 43 10.37 -17.06 5.67
CA GLU A 43 10.12 -17.09 4.25
C GLU A 43 9.17 -15.94 3.96
N GLY A 44 9.62 -15.01 3.12
CA GLY A 44 8.75 -14.18 2.30
C GLY A 44 7.89 -15.10 1.42
N GLY A 45 7.18 -16.01 2.06
CA GLY A 45 6.16 -16.87 1.50
C GLY A 45 5.12 -15.95 0.93
N LYS A 46 5.18 -15.74 -0.40
CA LYS A 46 3.98 -15.48 -1.15
C LYS A 46 2.97 -16.51 -0.67
N GLN A 47 2.09 -16.10 0.27
CA GLN A 47 0.85 -16.85 0.45
C GLN A 47 0.34 -17.11 -0.96
N PRO A 48 -0.01 -18.35 -1.33
CA PRO A 48 -0.71 -18.57 -2.58
C PRO A 48 -1.93 -17.66 -2.47
N ARG A 49 -1.86 -16.50 -3.13
CA ARG A 49 -3.05 -15.66 -3.32
C ARG A 49 -3.96 -16.57 -4.09
N GLU A 50 -4.88 -17.18 -3.40
CA GLU A 50 -5.99 -17.89 -3.99
C GLU A 50 -6.53 -16.94 -5.04
N ALA A 51 -6.28 -17.25 -6.30
CA ALA A 51 -6.89 -16.56 -7.41
C ALA A 51 -8.38 -16.92 -7.26
N ALA A 52 -9.10 -16.11 -6.49
CA ALA A 52 -10.54 -16.23 -6.37
C ALA A 52 -11.07 -16.37 -7.79
N ALA A 53 -11.78 -17.44 -8.04
CA ALA A 53 -12.34 -17.72 -9.36
C ALA A 53 -13.10 -16.47 -9.79
N VAL A 54 -12.64 -15.85 -10.88
CA VAL A 54 -13.16 -14.57 -11.33
C VAL A 54 -14.56 -14.82 -11.85
N ASP A 55 -15.55 -14.42 -11.07
CA ASP A 55 -16.92 -14.40 -11.52
C ASP A 55 -17.05 -13.31 -12.61
N THR A 56 -17.22 -13.75 -13.86
CA THR A 56 -17.41 -12.85 -15.00
C THR A 56 -18.71 -12.04 -14.91
N LEU A 57 -19.64 -12.46 -14.06
CA LEU A 57 -20.91 -11.79 -13.80
C LEU A 57 -20.76 -10.69 -12.72
N ALA A 58 -19.86 -10.83 -11.80
CA ALA A 58 -19.61 -9.87 -10.75
C ALA A 58 -18.91 -8.59 -11.26
N LEU A 59 -19.07 -7.51 -10.51
CA LEU A 59 -18.25 -6.32 -10.64
C LEU A 59 -16.99 -6.53 -9.79
N ASN A 60 -15.82 -6.58 -10.43
CA ASN A 60 -14.56 -6.87 -9.76
C ASN A 60 -13.77 -5.58 -9.55
N ILE A 61 -13.57 -5.17 -8.30
CA ILE A 61 -12.83 -3.96 -7.97
C ILE A 61 -11.62 -4.27 -7.07
N ILE A 62 -10.63 -3.38 -7.11
CA ILE A 62 -9.48 -3.43 -6.20
C ILE A 62 -9.55 -2.22 -5.28
N CYS A 63 -9.53 -2.46 -3.97
CA CYS A 63 -9.51 -1.43 -2.94
C CYS A 63 -8.27 -1.56 -2.05
N THR A 64 -7.87 -0.45 -1.44
CA THR A 64 -6.92 -0.45 -0.33
C THR A 64 -7.68 -0.66 1.00
N PRO A 65 -7.04 -1.27 2.03
CA PRO A 65 -7.67 -1.40 3.36
C PRO A 65 -7.52 -0.08 4.14
N THR A 66 -8.12 0.98 3.62
CA THR A 66 -8.07 2.35 4.16
C THR A 66 -9.47 2.91 4.35
N LEU A 67 -9.65 3.87 5.27
CA LEU A 67 -11.00 4.33 5.64
C LEU A 67 -11.79 4.93 4.49
N ASP A 68 -11.15 5.50 3.49
CA ASP A 68 -11.82 5.98 2.27
C ASP A 68 -12.50 4.86 1.47
N CYS A 69 -11.99 3.63 1.57
CA CYS A 69 -12.58 2.45 0.93
C CYS A 69 -13.64 1.75 1.81
N LEU A 70 -13.77 2.11 3.08
CA LEU A 70 -14.66 1.44 4.03
C LEU A 70 -16.10 1.32 3.53
N PRO A 71 -16.72 2.33 2.88
CA PRO A 71 -18.09 2.19 2.39
C PRO A 71 -18.29 1.03 1.41
N PHE A 72 -17.29 0.67 0.59
CA PHE A 72 -17.39 -0.47 -0.31
C PHE A 72 -17.39 -1.80 0.46
N TYR A 73 -16.49 -1.93 1.43
CA TYR A 73 -16.43 -3.12 2.27
C TYR A 73 -17.69 -3.27 3.12
N HIS A 74 -18.16 -2.16 3.70
CA HIS A 74 -19.39 -2.14 4.47
C HIS A 74 -20.62 -2.49 3.63
N ALA A 75 -20.72 -1.99 2.39
CA ALA A 75 -21.83 -2.32 1.49
C ALA A 75 -21.94 -3.82 1.17
N VAL A 76 -20.79 -4.52 1.12
CA VAL A 76 -20.76 -5.98 0.93
C VAL A 76 -21.12 -6.69 2.25
N GLU A 77 -20.48 -6.34 3.36
CA GLU A 77 -20.66 -7.05 4.65
C GLU A 77 -22.06 -6.83 5.26
N SER A 78 -22.70 -5.70 5.00
CA SER A 78 -24.06 -5.39 5.48
C SER A 78 -25.18 -5.92 4.58
N GLY A 79 -24.84 -6.54 3.44
CA GLY A 79 -25.83 -7.06 2.49
C GLY A 79 -26.49 -5.99 1.62
N VAL A 80 -26.06 -4.73 1.65
CA VAL A 80 -26.58 -3.65 0.80
C VAL A 80 -26.37 -3.98 -0.67
N CYS A 81 -25.23 -4.53 -1.06
CA CYS A 81 -24.98 -4.96 -2.45
C CYS A 81 -25.99 -6.02 -2.89
N ASP A 82 -26.25 -7.02 -2.05
CA ASP A 82 -27.17 -8.11 -2.35
C ASP A 82 -28.62 -7.60 -2.50
N SER A 83 -29.05 -6.67 -1.63
CA SER A 83 -30.38 -6.05 -1.69
C SER A 83 -30.62 -5.26 -2.98
N LEU A 84 -29.58 -4.73 -3.59
CA LEU A 84 -29.59 -4.03 -4.87
C LEU A 84 -29.37 -4.97 -6.07
N GLY A 85 -29.15 -6.26 -5.86
CA GLY A 85 -28.83 -7.22 -6.90
C GLY A 85 -27.45 -7.00 -7.53
N LEU A 86 -26.54 -6.35 -6.81
CA LEU A 86 -25.16 -6.11 -7.23
C LEU A 86 -24.22 -7.19 -6.69
N GLN A 87 -23.71 -8.03 -7.54
CA GLN A 87 -22.59 -8.92 -7.19
C GLN A 87 -21.29 -8.10 -7.24
N LEU A 88 -20.73 -7.76 -6.07
CA LEU A 88 -19.50 -6.98 -5.91
C LEU A 88 -18.40 -7.86 -5.32
N ALA A 89 -17.33 -8.07 -6.08
CA ALA A 89 -16.14 -8.75 -5.61
C ALA A 89 -15.01 -7.74 -5.36
N ILE A 90 -14.53 -7.66 -4.12
CA ILE A 90 -13.48 -6.72 -3.72
C ILE A 90 -12.19 -7.50 -3.45
N ARG A 91 -11.14 -7.17 -4.20
CA ARG A 91 -9.78 -7.56 -3.88
C ARG A 91 -9.13 -6.47 -3.05
N THR A 92 -8.56 -6.85 -1.91
CA THR A 92 -7.80 -5.94 -1.05
C THR A 92 -6.33 -5.98 -1.43
N GLU A 93 -5.75 -4.81 -1.73
CA GLU A 93 -4.31 -4.63 -1.97
C GLU A 93 -3.75 -3.55 -1.06
N ARG A 94 -2.61 -3.85 -0.42
CA ARG A 94 -1.97 -2.96 0.56
C ARG A 94 -1.00 -1.96 -0.06
N SER A 95 -0.81 -2.04 -1.38
CA SER A 95 0.17 -1.24 -2.12
C SER A 95 -0.43 -0.72 -3.42
N GLN A 96 -0.36 0.58 -3.64
CA GLN A 96 -0.72 1.21 -4.91
C GLN A 96 0.17 0.69 -6.07
N PHE A 97 1.41 0.28 -5.79
CA PHE A 97 2.29 -0.31 -6.80
C PHE A 97 1.78 -1.68 -7.28
N ASP A 98 1.22 -2.49 -6.36
CA ASP A 98 0.63 -3.78 -6.72
C ASP A 98 -0.68 -3.59 -7.49
N ILE A 99 -1.51 -2.62 -7.11
CA ILE A 99 -2.70 -2.23 -7.87
C ILE A 99 -2.33 -1.88 -9.30
N ASP A 100 -1.32 -1.04 -9.51
CA ASP A 100 -0.82 -0.68 -10.84
C ASP A 100 -0.40 -1.91 -11.64
N SER A 101 0.37 -2.79 -11.00
CA SER A 101 0.88 -4.00 -11.64
C SER A 101 -0.25 -4.91 -12.09
N ILE A 102 -1.28 -5.07 -11.25
CA ILE A 102 -2.46 -5.89 -11.55
C ILE A 102 -3.26 -5.26 -12.69
N MET A 103 -3.58 -3.96 -12.59
CA MET A 103 -4.38 -3.25 -13.60
C MET A 103 -3.71 -3.24 -14.99
N ARG A 104 -2.36 -3.23 -15.04
CA ARG A 104 -1.61 -3.32 -16.30
C ARG A 104 -1.56 -4.72 -16.90
N ARG A 105 -1.46 -5.75 -16.06
CA ARG A 105 -1.18 -7.12 -16.50
C ARG A 105 -2.42 -7.96 -16.73
N THR A 106 -3.54 -7.62 -16.09
CA THR A 106 -4.76 -8.41 -16.16
C THR A 106 -5.95 -7.56 -16.60
N ARG A 107 -6.96 -8.21 -17.18
CA ARG A 107 -8.26 -7.61 -17.49
C ARG A 107 -9.38 -8.14 -16.59
N VAL A 108 -9.00 -8.77 -15.51
CA VAL A 108 -9.89 -9.40 -14.53
C VAL A 108 -10.68 -8.35 -13.75
N TYR A 109 -10.01 -7.23 -13.39
CA TYR A 109 -10.61 -6.18 -12.59
C TYR A 109 -11.17 -5.06 -13.44
N ASP A 110 -12.40 -4.67 -13.13
CA ASP A 110 -13.15 -3.62 -13.82
C ASP A 110 -12.71 -2.23 -13.37
N ALA A 111 -12.38 -2.09 -12.08
CA ALA A 111 -11.98 -0.83 -11.47
C ALA A 111 -10.96 -1.02 -10.34
N ALA A 112 -10.30 0.07 -9.96
CA ALA A 112 -9.40 0.11 -8.80
C ALA A 112 -9.43 1.49 -8.14
N VAL A 113 -9.16 1.52 -6.83
CA VAL A 113 -8.94 2.77 -6.11
C VAL A 113 -7.50 3.22 -6.32
N ILE A 114 -7.34 4.43 -6.87
CA ILE A 114 -6.05 4.99 -7.25
C ILE A 114 -5.95 6.40 -6.68
N ASP A 115 -4.83 6.74 -6.03
CA ASP A 115 -4.60 8.08 -5.51
C ASP A 115 -4.30 9.12 -6.61
N ASP A 116 -4.56 10.40 -6.33
CA ASP A 116 -4.40 11.50 -7.28
C ASP A 116 -2.95 11.65 -7.75
N ALA A 117 -1.97 11.39 -6.88
CA ALA A 117 -0.55 11.48 -7.23
C ALA A 117 -0.20 10.42 -8.30
N ARG A 118 -0.77 9.22 -8.18
CA ARG A 118 -0.66 8.16 -9.19
C ARG A 118 -1.38 8.51 -10.48
N LEU A 119 -2.60 9.01 -10.40
CA LEU A 119 -3.36 9.44 -11.58
C LEU A 119 -2.61 10.54 -12.36
N ALA A 120 -2.04 11.51 -11.67
CA ALA A 120 -1.20 12.55 -12.28
C ALA A 120 0.02 11.94 -12.98
N ARG A 121 0.68 10.98 -12.35
CA ARG A 121 1.82 10.26 -12.90
C ARG A 121 1.48 9.49 -14.17
N TYR A 122 0.31 8.83 -14.22
CA TYR A 122 -0.13 8.13 -15.43
C TYR A 122 -0.33 9.09 -16.60
N ARG A 123 -1.00 10.21 -16.37
CA ARG A 123 -1.23 11.24 -17.39
C ARG A 123 0.09 11.80 -17.94
N GLU A 124 1.08 12.01 -17.08
CA GLU A 124 2.41 12.47 -17.48
C GLU A 124 3.15 11.45 -18.37
N VAL A 125 3.15 10.17 -17.97
CA VAL A 125 3.84 9.10 -18.71
C VAL A 125 3.17 8.82 -20.04
N GLU A 126 1.85 8.79 -20.09
CA GLU A 126 1.07 8.58 -21.31
C GLU A 126 1.19 9.76 -22.27
N GLY A 127 1.19 11.00 -21.75
CA GLY A 127 1.45 12.21 -22.56
C GLY A 127 2.81 12.13 -23.27
N LYS A 128 3.86 11.73 -22.55
CA LYS A 128 5.21 11.56 -23.14
C LYS A 128 5.27 10.42 -24.15
N ALA A 129 4.62 9.29 -23.88
CA ALA A 129 4.58 8.14 -24.78
C ALA A 129 3.83 8.44 -26.10
N THR A 130 2.71 9.15 -26.03
CA THR A 130 1.94 9.59 -27.20
C THR A 130 2.72 10.57 -28.07
N HIS A 131 3.47 11.49 -27.44
CA HIS A 131 4.34 12.41 -28.17
C HIS A 131 5.50 11.69 -28.85
N ALA A 132 6.13 10.72 -28.21
CA ALA A 132 7.23 9.94 -28.79
C ALA A 132 6.78 9.11 -30.01
N VAL A 133 5.64 8.42 -29.91
CA VAL A 133 5.05 7.65 -31.04
C VAL A 133 4.65 8.57 -32.19
N ARG A 134 4.12 9.76 -31.91
CA ARG A 134 3.75 10.74 -32.95
C ARG A 134 4.96 11.33 -33.67
N GLN A 135 6.11 11.47 -33.00
CA GLN A 135 7.36 11.92 -33.60
C GLN A 135 7.99 10.82 -34.48
N GLN A 136 7.99 9.56 -34.03
CA GLN A 136 8.48 8.42 -34.82
C GLN A 136 7.63 8.20 -36.07
N GLY A 137 6.31 8.35 -35.98
CA GLY A 137 5.41 8.25 -37.15
C GLY A 137 5.60 9.37 -38.18
N LYS A 138 6.07 10.53 -37.77
CA LYS A 138 6.42 11.64 -38.72
C LYS A 138 7.77 11.41 -39.41
N SER A 139 8.75 10.82 -38.75
CA SER A 139 10.06 10.48 -39.33
C SER A 139 9.98 9.35 -40.36
N ALA A 140 9.04 8.40 -40.20
CA ALA A 140 8.88 7.28 -41.14
C ALA A 140 8.20 7.66 -42.47
N LYS A 141 7.56 8.82 -42.58
CA LYS A 141 6.91 9.29 -43.83
C LYS A 141 7.81 10.11 -44.74
N GLY A 142 9.06 10.40 -44.35
CA GLY A 142 10.00 11.29 -45.09
C GLY A 142 11.08 10.59 -45.91
N GLY A 143 11.15 9.26 -45.93
CA GLY A 143 12.22 8.52 -46.60
C GLY A 143 11.78 7.81 -47.89
N LYS A 144 11.71 8.53 -49.01
CA LYS A 144 11.67 7.91 -50.36
C LYS A 144 13.12 7.78 -50.88
N GLY A 145 13.51 6.52 -51.18
CA GLY A 145 14.49 6.21 -52.25
C GLY A 145 15.98 6.19 -51.82
N GLY A 146 16.49 5.01 -51.50
CA GLY A 146 17.93 4.71 -51.45
C GLY A 146 18.15 3.26 -51.91
N LYS A 147 18.84 3.12 -53.03
CA LYS A 147 19.13 1.83 -53.75
C LYS A 147 19.93 0.87 -52.88
N THR A 148 19.49 -0.39 -52.87
CA THR A 148 20.23 -1.56 -52.38
C THR A 148 21.52 -1.79 -53.17
N THR A 149 22.67 -1.83 -52.49
CA THR A 149 23.87 -2.53 -52.96
C THR A 149 24.25 -3.59 -51.95
N ARG A 150 24.30 -4.81 -52.45
CA ARG A 150 24.67 -6.04 -51.75
C ARG A 150 26.19 -6.20 -51.85
N PRO A 151 26.93 -6.55 -50.82
CA PRO A 151 28.24 -7.20 -50.98
C PRO A 151 28.18 -8.68 -50.67
N ALA A 152 29.00 -9.41 -51.39
CA ALA A 152 29.07 -10.84 -51.50
C ALA A 152 29.90 -11.50 -50.41
N SER A 153 29.53 -12.76 -50.12
CA SER A 153 30.32 -13.95 -49.73
C SER A 153 31.61 -13.79 -48.89
N GLY A 154 31.58 -14.35 -47.70
CA GLY A 154 32.76 -14.78 -46.93
C GLY A 154 32.38 -16.01 -46.09
N GLY A 155 33.22 -17.03 -46.18
CA GLY A 155 32.99 -18.44 -45.81
C GLY A 155 32.86 -18.75 -44.31
N PRO A 156 32.74 -20.06 -43.95
CA PRO A 156 32.27 -20.50 -42.64
C PRO A 156 33.41 -20.53 -41.61
N VAL A 157 33.25 -19.78 -40.56
CA VAL A 157 34.06 -19.94 -39.36
C VAL A 157 33.33 -20.84 -38.36
N LYS A 158 33.89 -22.02 -38.09
CA LYS A 158 33.48 -22.88 -36.97
C LYS A 158 33.81 -22.20 -35.67
N SER A 159 32.80 -21.84 -34.86
CA SER A 159 32.98 -21.43 -33.49
C SER A 159 32.24 -22.36 -32.55
N GLY A 160 32.97 -22.80 -31.50
CA GLY A 160 32.54 -23.75 -30.50
C GLY A 160 31.33 -23.27 -29.70
N ALA A 161 30.47 -24.23 -29.35
CA ALA A 161 29.30 -24.04 -28.53
C ALA A 161 29.70 -23.63 -27.10
N ALA A 162 29.69 -22.35 -26.81
CA ALA A 162 29.50 -21.83 -25.46
C ALA A 162 28.02 -21.86 -25.13
N LYS A 163 27.64 -22.62 -24.09
CA LYS A 163 26.26 -22.57 -23.54
C LYS A 163 25.97 -21.14 -23.10
N GLY A 164 25.29 -20.40 -23.96
CA GLY A 164 24.84 -19.05 -23.69
C GLY A 164 23.83 -19.04 -22.54
N ALA A 165 24.14 -18.35 -21.47
CA ALA A 165 23.18 -17.97 -20.46
C ALA A 165 22.03 -17.29 -21.17
N ALA A 166 20.81 -17.79 -20.97
CA ALA A 166 19.60 -17.23 -21.59
C ALA A 166 19.48 -15.76 -21.17
N THR A 167 19.64 -14.86 -22.12
CA THR A 167 19.36 -13.44 -21.92
C THR A 167 17.92 -13.31 -21.42
N PRO A 168 17.67 -12.69 -20.25
CA PRO A 168 16.32 -12.56 -19.74
C PRO A 168 15.48 -11.81 -20.78
N ALA A 169 14.34 -12.40 -21.17
CA ALA A 169 13.42 -11.80 -22.12
C ALA A 169 13.12 -10.37 -21.72
N PRO A 170 13.06 -9.38 -22.64
CA PRO A 170 12.81 -8.00 -22.31
C PRO A 170 11.51 -7.92 -21.54
N LYS A 171 11.55 -7.29 -20.35
CA LYS A 171 10.36 -7.10 -19.49
C LYS A 171 9.31 -6.38 -20.32
N ARG A 172 8.26 -7.09 -20.75
CA ARG A 172 7.16 -6.52 -21.53
C ARG A 172 6.58 -5.35 -20.73
N PHE A 173 6.67 -4.15 -21.26
CA PHE A 173 6.00 -2.99 -20.72
C PHE A 173 4.52 -3.06 -21.10
N TYR A 174 3.66 -3.12 -20.11
CA TYR A 174 2.21 -3.05 -20.29
C TYR A 174 1.77 -1.63 -19.93
N PRO A 175 1.21 -0.86 -20.87
CA PRO A 175 0.69 0.46 -20.57
C PRO A 175 -0.47 0.38 -19.57
N MET A 176 -0.69 1.44 -18.79
CA MET A 176 -1.88 1.55 -17.96
C MET A 176 -3.11 1.62 -18.86
N PRO A 177 -4.19 0.90 -18.56
CA PRO A 177 -5.44 1.07 -19.29
C PRO A 177 -5.95 2.51 -19.14
N GLU A 178 -6.67 3.01 -20.12
CA GLU A 178 -7.40 4.26 -19.99
C GLU A 178 -8.41 4.14 -18.84
N LEU A 179 -8.42 5.13 -17.95
CA LEU A 179 -9.19 5.13 -16.72
C LEU A 179 -10.19 6.29 -16.68
N THR A 180 -11.40 5.98 -16.23
CA THR A 180 -12.47 6.95 -15.99
C THR A 180 -12.77 7.02 -14.49
N GLU A 181 -12.67 8.19 -13.91
CA GLU A 181 -13.03 8.41 -12.50
C GLU A 181 -14.55 8.24 -12.30
N ALA A 182 -14.92 7.46 -11.29
CA ALA A 182 -16.33 7.16 -11.01
C ALA A 182 -16.79 7.66 -9.65
N ILE A 183 -15.99 7.49 -8.60
CA ILE A 183 -16.28 7.90 -7.23
C ILE A 183 -15.04 8.53 -6.63
N ARG A 184 -15.16 9.80 -6.17
CA ARG A 184 -14.06 10.50 -5.47
C ARG A 184 -14.07 10.10 -4.01
N LEU A 185 -12.87 9.80 -3.49
CA LEU A 185 -12.63 9.33 -2.14
C LEU A 185 -11.67 10.28 -1.43
N GLU A 186 -11.75 10.32 -0.11
CA GLU A 186 -10.92 11.21 0.71
C GLU A 186 -10.40 10.46 1.93
N ASN A 187 -9.12 10.60 2.22
CA ASN A 187 -8.47 9.98 3.36
C ASN A 187 -7.53 10.95 4.09
N THR A 188 -7.41 10.78 5.40
CA THR A 188 -6.49 11.56 6.21
C THR A 188 -5.16 10.82 6.33
N TRP A 189 -4.08 11.53 6.07
CA TRP A 189 -2.72 11.04 6.22
C TRP A 189 -2.04 11.70 7.41
N ARG A 190 -1.23 10.92 8.12
CA ARG A 190 -0.53 11.40 9.31
C ARG A 190 0.92 10.94 9.30
N MET A 191 1.81 11.76 9.85
CA MET A 191 3.18 11.36 10.16
C MET A 191 3.23 10.88 11.60
N VAL A 192 3.67 9.66 11.78
CA VAL A 192 3.82 9.01 13.08
C VAL A 192 5.31 8.71 13.30
N THR A 193 5.84 9.03 14.47
CA THR A 193 7.23 8.76 14.85
C THR A 193 7.31 7.67 15.89
N SER A 194 8.40 6.89 15.87
CA SER A 194 8.66 5.85 16.86
C SER A 194 8.66 6.44 18.27
N VAL A 195 7.96 5.77 19.19
CA VAL A 195 7.92 6.14 20.62
C VAL A 195 9.32 6.18 21.25
N MET A 196 10.25 5.37 20.74
CA MET A 196 11.63 5.26 21.23
C MET A 196 12.44 6.54 21.01
N LEU A 197 12.10 7.35 20.01
CA LEU A 197 12.93 8.48 19.58
C LEU A 197 12.60 9.81 20.26
N ARG A 198 11.53 9.92 21.03
CA ARG A 198 11.08 11.16 21.69
C ARG A 198 10.92 12.37 20.74
N ILE A 199 10.74 12.12 19.43
CA ILE A 199 10.48 13.18 18.44
C ILE A 199 9.03 13.62 18.58
N ARG A 200 8.80 14.94 18.79
CA ARG A 200 7.46 15.51 19.03
C ARG A 200 7.01 16.48 17.93
N GLU A 201 7.89 16.80 17.01
CA GLU A 201 7.65 17.80 15.97
C GLU A 201 8.43 17.47 14.71
N VAL A 202 7.91 17.86 13.57
CA VAL A 202 8.52 17.57 12.24
C VAL A 202 9.90 18.24 12.10
N ALA A 203 10.12 19.39 12.73
CA ALA A 203 11.41 20.10 12.69
C ALA A 203 12.61 19.24 13.15
N LYS A 204 12.35 18.24 14.02
CA LYS A 204 13.38 17.30 14.53
C LYS A 204 13.60 16.08 13.62
N MET A 205 13.00 16.05 12.44
CA MET A 205 13.14 14.93 11.49
C MET A 205 14.43 14.98 10.66
N ARG A 206 15.25 16.03 10.77
CA ARG A 206 16.51 16.15 10.01
C ARG A 206 17.40 14.92 10.23
N LYS A 207 17.89 14.32 9.14
CA LYS A 207 18.70 13.09 9.11
C LYS A 207 18.00 11.84 9.71
N ARG A 208 16.66 11.83 9.72
CA ARG A 208 15.86 10.68 10.17
C ARG A 208 15.31 9.90 8.98
N THR A 209 15.06 8.62 9.19
CA THR A 209 14.50 7.73 8.17
C THR A 209 12.99 7.76 8.21
N VAL A 210 12.36 8.13 7.10
CA VAL A 210 10.89 8.21 6.98
C VAL A 210 10.40 7.20 5.95
N ALA A 211 9.50 6.32 6.36
CA ALA A 211 8.88 5.34 5.48
C ALA A 211 7.76 5.97 4.64
N VAL A 212 7.88 5.84 3.32
CA VAL A 212 6.93 6.36 2.32
C VAL A 212 6.83 5.43 1.11
N ALA A 213 5.80 5.62 0.30
CA ALA A 213 5.76 5.06 -1.06
C ALA A 213 5.93 6.20 -2.06
N ARG A 214 6.90 6.08 -2.97
CA ARG A 214 7.14 7.09 -4.01
C ARG A 214 5.96 7.16 -4.99
N PHE A 215 5.72 8.36 -5.51
CA PHE A 215 4.64 8.63 -6.47
C PHE A 215 3.26 8.20 -5.94
N SER A 216 3.00 8.46 -4.68
CA SER A 216 1.73 8.20 -4.00
C SER A 216 1.37 9.36 -3.08
N ALA A 217 0.15 9.33 -2.54
CA ALA A 217 -0.30 10.30 -1.55
C ALA A 217 0.67 10.45 -0.37
N SER A 218 1.32 9.35 0.08
CA SER A 218 2.27 9.42 1.20
C SER A 218 3.51 10.27 0.87
N SER A 219 4.02 10.24 -0.36
CA SER A 219 5.14 11.09 -0.74
C SER A 219 4.76 12.56 -0.83
N GLU A 220 3.57 12.88 -1.29
CA GLU A 220 3.07 14.25 -1.31
C GLU A 220 2.82 14.77 0.12
N CYS A 221 2.28 13.94 1.02
CA CYS A 221 2.12 14.26 2.42
C CYS A 221 3.47 14.48 3.13
N LEU A 222 4.51 13.70 2.79
CA LEU A 222 5.86 13.95 3.31
C LEU A 222 6.37 15.33 2.93
N LYS A 223 6.22 15.74 1.66
CA LYS A 223 6.62 17.08 1.20
C LYS A 223 5.92 18.17 1.99
N GLN A 224 4.60 18.04 2.18
CA GLN A 224 3.81 19.00 2.96
C GLN A 224 4.27 19.07 4.41
N ALA A 225 4.46 17.91 5.06
CA ALA A 225 4.93 17.85 6.45
C ALA A 225 6.31 18.50 6.63
N LEU A 226 7.25 18.21 5.74
CA LEU A 226 8.59 18.81 5.80
C LEU A 226 8.54 20.31 5.53
N ALA A 227 7.79 20.75 4.53
CA ALA A 227 7.63 22.15 4.21
C ALA A 227 7.03 22.97 5.36
N SER A 228 6.04 22.41 6.10
CA SER A 228 5.45 23.05 7.28
C SER A 228 6.47 23.32 8.41
N ALA A 229 7.58 22.58 8.42
CA ALA A 229 8.67 22.72 9.39
C ALA A 229 9.95 23.38 8.79
N GLY A 230 9.87 23.93 7.59
CA GLY A 230 11.02 24.54 6.89
C GLY A 230 12.09 23.53 6.48
N LEU A 231 11.75 22.25 6.34
CA LEU A 231 12.63 21.19 5.89
C LEU A 231 12.41 20.87 4.42
N LYS A 232 13.44 20.32 3.78
CA LYS A 232 13.41 19.81 2.41
C LYS A 232 13.42 18.27 2.41
N GLU A 233 13.03 17.67 1.30
CA GLU A 233 13.10 16.21 1.13
C GLU A 233 14.52 15.65 1.30
N SER A 234 15.55 16.44 0.95
CA SER A 234 16.96 16.09 1.15
C SER A 234 17.41 16.10 2.62
N ASP A 235 16.62 16.66 3.52
CA ASP A 235 16.95 16.72 4.95
C ASP A 235 16.63 15.41 5.69
N VAL A 236 15.91 14.48 5.04
CA VAL A 236 15.51 13.18 5.59
C VAL A 236 15.92 12.03 4.68
N TYR A 237 16.05 10.84 5.24
CA TYR A 237 16.23 9.61 4.47
C TYR A 237 14.87 8.97 4.19
N GLN A 238 14.55 8.74 2.92
CA GLN A 238 13.28 8.13 2.53
C GLN A 238 13.44 6.62 2.33
N ALA A 239 12.83 5.82 3.20
CA ALA A 239 12.69 4.37 3.01
C ALA A 239 11.48 4.08 2.12
N GLN A 240 11.74 3.45 0.96
CA GLN A 240 10.70 3.11 -0.01
C GLN A 240 9.96 1.85 0.42
N ILE A 241 8.81 2.00 1.05
CA ILE A 241 7.97 0.89 1.54
C ILE A 241 6.56 1.08 0.98
N ASN A 242 6.20 0.28 -0.02
CA ASN A 242 4.94 0.43 -0.75
C ASN A 242 3.74 -0.14 0.02
N ASP A 243 3.92 -1.26 0.71
CA ASP A 243 2.89 -1.90 1.53
C ASP A 243 2.64 -1.09 2.80
N ILE A 244 1.37 -0.69 3.02
CA ILE A 244 0.95 0.16 4.15
C ILE A 244 1.15 -0.57 5.49
N VAL A 245 0.80 -1.86 5.55
CA VAL A 245 0.93 -2.66 6.79
C VAL A 245 2.39 -2.91 7.12
N LEU A 246 3.22 -3.23 6.11
CA LEU A 246 4.66 -3.36 6.31
C LEU A 246 5.28 -2.04 6.79
N ARG A 247 4.82 -0.90 6.25
CA ARG A 247 5.31 0.41 6.68
C ARG A 247 5.03 0.68 8.15
N GLN A 248 3.83 0.33 8.63
CA GLN A 248 3.47 0.45 10.03
C GLN A 248 4.30 -0.51 10.88
N ARG A 249 4.43 -1.80 10.48
CA ARG A 249 5.25 -2.79 11.20
C ARG A 249 6.72 -2.35 11.35
N MET A 250 7.34 -1.82 10.29
CA MET A 250 8.72 -1.32 10.36
C MET A 250 8.88 -0.15 11.32
N LEU A 251 7.84 0.66 11.52
CA LEU A 251 7.81 1.68 12.57
C LEU A 251 7.74 1.04 13.96
N ASP A 252 6.88 0.04 14.16
CA ASP A 252 6.70 -0.67 15.43
C ASP A 252 7.99 -1.38 15.86
N GLU A 253 8.68 -1.99 14.90
CA GLU A 253 9.97 -2.66 15.09
C GLU A 253 11.17 -1.68 15.15
N SER A 254 10.90 -0.35 15.11
CA SER A 254 11.92 0.70 15.13
C SER A 254 12.97 0.60 14.00
N GLN A 255 12.62 -0.02 12.87
CA GLN A 255 13.45 -0.10 11.67
C GLN A 255 13.43 1.20 10.87
N VAL A 256 12.44 2.06 11.11
CA VAL A 256 12.35 3.43 10.60
C VAL A 256 12.01 4.39 11.74
N ASP A 257 12.45 5.64 11.60
CA ASP A 257 12.24 6.66 12.62
C ASP A 257 10.81 7.22 12.60
N ALA A 258 10.20 7.26 11.42
CA ALA A 258 8.84 7.73 11.20
C ALA A 258 8.20 7.05 9.98
N ALA A 259 6.87 7.13 9.90
CA ALA A 259 6.10 6.64 8.76
C ALA A 259 4.96 7.61 8.40
N LEU A 260 4.70 7.79 7.10
CA LEU A 260 3.47 8.39 6.60
C LEU A 260 2.43 7.28 6.48
N LEU A 261 1.40 7.34 7.30
CA LEU A 261 0.35 6.33 7.37
C LEU A 261 -1.03 6.96 7.10
N PRO A 262 -1.88 6.29 6.30
CA PRO A 262 -3.28 6.64 6.18
C PRO A 262 -4.07 6.11 7.37
N GLU A 263 -5.29 6.62 7.59
CA GLU A 263 -6.22 5.97 8.50
C GLU A 263 -6.74 4.65 7.91
N PRO A 264 -6.90 3.60 8.73
CA PRO A 264 -6.82 3.53 10.19
C PRO A 264 -5.42 3.24 10.76
N TYR A 265 -4.41 3.02 9.95
CA TYR A 265 -3.07 2.59 10.41
C TYR A 265 -2.34 3.66 11.23
N ALA A 266 -2.63 4.95 11.00
CA ALA A 266 -2.07 6.01 11.83
C ALA A 266 -2.63 5.96 13.27
N THR A 267 -3.94 5.70 13.42
CA THR A 267 -4.57 5.48 14.72
C THR A 267 -4.05 4.19 15.35
N LEU A 268 -3.95 3.08 14.62
CA LEU A 268 -3.37 1.83 15.12
C LEU A 268 -1.95 2.04 15.65
N ALA A 269 -1.09 2.71 14.91
CA ALA A 269 0.29 3.00 15.33
C ALA A 269 0.33 3.89 16.58
N SER A 270 -0.52 4.90 16.68
CA SER A 270 -0.48 5.85 17.80
C SER A 270 -1.17 5.32 19.06
N VAL A 271 -2.32 4.67 18.95
CA VAL A 271 -3.10 4.18 20.09
C VAL A 271 -2.69 2.75 20.46
N GLY A 272 -2.57 1.86 19.48
CA GLY A 272 -2.24 0.45 19.72
C GLY A 272 -0.79 0.24 20.16
N PHE A 273 0.15 1.00 19.56
CA PHE A 273 1.60 0.84 19.80
C PHE A 273 2.25 2.02 20.53
N GLY A 274 1.47 3.05 20.89
CA GLY A 274 1.97 4.20 21.65
C GLY A 274 2.91 5.12 20.89
N HIS A 275 2.99 4.98 19.57
CA HIS A 275 3.78 5.86 18.71
C HIS A 275 3.21 7.29 18.71
N ARG A 276 4.04 8.25 18.32
CA ARG A 276 3.69 9.64 18.45
C ARG A 276 3.24 10.25 17.12
N LEU A 277 2.04 10.76 17.10
CA LEU A 277 1.55 11.59 16.01
C LEU A 277 2.25 12.96 16.07
N VAL A 278 2.96 13.35 15.01
CA VAL A 278 3.71 14.62 14.94
C VAL A 278 3.19 15.56 13.86
N TRP A 279 2.39 15.05 12.93
CA TRP A 279 1.79 15.86 11.88
C TRP A 279 0.55 15.16 11.30
N THR A 280 -0.44 15.98 10.94
CA THR A 280 -1.64 15.55 10.21
C THR A 280 -1.77 16.41 8.97
N ALA A 281 -2.17 15.84 7.85
CA ALA A 281 -2.40 16.58 6.62
C ALA A 281 -3.50 17.64 6.83
N ASP A 282 -3.22 18.88 6.46
CA ASP A 282 -4.18 19.99 6.54
C ASP A 282 -5.32 19.81 5.53
N THR A 283 -4.99 19.18 4.40
CA THR A 283 -5.94 18.84 3.35
C THR A 283 -6.09 17.33 3.24
N VAL A 284 -7.34 16.90 3.07
CA VAL A 284 -7.64 15.49 2.84
C VAL A 284 -6.99 15.06 1.53
N SER A 285 -6.18 14.01 1.58
CA SER A 285 -5.65 13.38 0.38
C SER A 285 -6.77 12.70 -0.39
N ARG A 286 -6.76 12.87 -1.71
CA ARG A 286 -7.82 12.39 -2.57
C ARG A 286 -7.38 11.16 -3.35
N ALA A 287 -8.33 10.26 -3.51
CA ALA A 287 -8.24 9.11 -4.39
C ALA A 287 -9.52 9.02 -5.21
N ALA A 288 -9.55 8.15 -6.19
CA ALA A 288 -10.77 7.85 -6.93
C ALA A 288 -10.87 6.35 -7.21
N LEU A 289 -12.08 5.82 -7.15
CA LEU A 289 -12.40 4.56 -7.79
C LEU A 289 -12.45 4.83 -9.30
N CYS A 290 -11.47 4.27 -10.02
CA CYS A 290 -11.29 4.47 -11.46
C CYS A 290 -11.63 3.19 -12.21
N PHE A 291 -12.57 3.29 -13.14
CA PHE A 291 -12.95 2.21 -14.04
C PHE A 291 -12.08 2.20 -15.29
N ARG A 292 -11.85 1.03 -15.83
CA ARG A 292 -11.30 0.88 -17.17
C ARG A 292 -12.32 1.43 -18.19
N ALA A 293 -11.88 2.29 -19.10
CA ALA A 293 -12.77 2.89 -20.09
C ALA A 293 -13.39 1.87 -21.04
N ASP A 294 -12.66 0.78 -21.37
CA ASP A 294 -13.17 -0.31 -22.21
C ASP A 294 -14.30 -1.11 -21.53
N VAL A 295 -14.26 -1.22 -20.21
CA VAL A 295 -15.31 -1.88 -19.42
C VAL A 295 -16.60 -1.07 -19.45
N LEU A 296 -16.52 0.26 -19.31
CA LEU A 296 -17.68 1.15 -19.32
C LEU A 296 -18.40 1.24 -20.67
N LYS A 297 -17.82 0.70 -21.75
CA LYS A 297 -18.52 0.55 -23.03
C LYS A 297 -19.62 -0.53 -23.01
N LYS A 298 -19.61 -1.42 -22.00
CA LYS A 298 -20.57 -2.51 -21.85
C LYS A 298 -21.80 -2.06 -21.07
N PRO A 299 -23.04 -2.13 -21.62
CA PRO A 299 -24.26 -1.65 -20.93
C PRO A 299 -24.46 -2.25 -19.53
N ARG A 300 -24.19 -3.57 -19.39
CA ARG A 300 -24.26 -4.24 -18.09
C ARG A 300 -23.32 -3.61 -17.05
N LYS A 301 -22.08 -3.29 -17.43
CA LYS A 301 -21.10 -2.69 -16.52
C LYS A 301 -21.47 -1.23 -16.16
N GLN A 302 -22.11 -0.50 -17.07
CA GLN A 302 -22.68 0.81 -16.75
C GLN A 302 -23.81 0.68 -15.71
N GLN A 303 -24.69 -0.32 -15.84
CA GLN A 303 -25.72 -0.58 -14.85
C GLN A 303 -25.12 -0.97 -13.50
N GLN A 304 -24.12 -1.87 -13.49
CA GLN A 304 -23.41 -2.24 -12.27
C GLN A 304 -22.72 -1.02 -11.59
N LEU A 305 -22.17 -0.08 -12.36
CA LEU A 305 -21.62 1.17 -11.82
C LEU A 305 -22.70 2.02 -11.15
N LYS A 306 -23.90 2.12 -11.72
CA LYS A 306 -25.03 2.85 -11.09
C LYS A 306 -25.41 2.22 -9.76
N LEU A 307 -25.55 0.89 -9.72
CA LEU A 307 -25.85 0.15 -8.49
C LEU A 307 -24.71 0.29 -7.45
N LEU A 308 -23.45 0.29 -7.90
CA LEU A 308 -22.31 0.52 -7.00
C LEU A 308 -22.33 1.91 -6.36
N LYS A 309 -22.66 2.95 -7.13
CA LYS A 309 -22.81 4.31 -6.59
C LYS A 309 -23.94 4.39 -5.56
N GLU A 310 -25.05 3.73 -5.83
CA GLU A 310 -26.18 3.64 -4.89
C GLU A 310 -25.77 2.88 -3.61
N ALA A 311 -25.15 1.71 -3.75
CA ALA A 311 -24.65 0.92 -2.63
C ALA A 311 -23.64 1.72 -1.78
N TYR A 312 -22.72 2.43 -2.43
CA TYR A 312 -21.77 3.32 -1.75
C TYR A 312 -22.49 4.43 -0.96
N CYS A 313 -23.49 5.10 -1.55
CA CYS A 313 -24.24 6.16 -0.89
C CYS A 313 -25.01 5.65 0.34
N LEU A 314 -25.64 4.48 0.24
CA LEU A 314 -26.37 3.85 1.35
C LEU A 314 -25.40 3.48 2.49
N ALA A 315 -24.29 2.80 2.17
CA ALA A 315 -23.26 2.45 3.13
C ALA A 315 -22.63 3.70 3.78
N ALA A 316 -22.28 4.72 2.99
CA ALA A 316 -21.76 5.99 3.48
C ALA A 316 -22.72 6.69 4.43
N THR A 317 -24.03 6.67 4.13
CA THR A 317 -25.08 7.26 4.97
C THR A 317 -25.15 6.54 6.31
N GLU A 318 -25.11 5.21 6.31
CA GLU A 318 -25.12 4.41 7.53
C GLU A 318 -23.87 4.66 8.38
N LEU A 319 -22.68 4.64 7.77
CA LEU A 319 -21.42 4.93 8.44
C LEU A 319 -21.41 6.34 9.05
N ASN A 320 -21.90 7.34 8.33
CA ASN A 320 -21.99 8.71 8.85
C ASN A 320 -22.95 8.83 10.04
N ARG A 321 -23.98 7.98 10.11
CA ARG A 321 -24.99 8.00 11.19
C ARG A 321 -24.53 7.21 12.41
N ARG A 322 -23.93 6.01 12.21
CA ARG A 322 -23.65 5.04 13.28
C ARG A 322 -22.17 4.97 13.66
N GLY A 323 -21.27 5.57 12.87
CA GLY A 323 -19.84 5.50 13.11
C GLY A 323 -19.26 4.10 12.90
N THR A 324 -18.18 3.80 13.62
CA THR A 324 -17.43 2.54 13.53
C THR A 324 -18.27 1.32 13.84
N HIS A 325 -19.20 1.40 14.79
CA HIS A 325 -20.08 0.28 15.17
C HIS A 325 -20.91 -0.30 14.00
N ALA A 326 -21.12 0.47 12.93
CA ALA A 326 -21.77 -0.05 11.74
C ALA A 326 -20.84 -0.98 10.93
N ALA A 327 -19.53 -0.85 11.08
CA ALA A 327 -18.53 -1.49 10.22
C ALA A 327 -17.53 -2.37 10.97
N ASP A 328 -17.78 -2.72 12.22
CA ASP A 328 -16.86 -3.51 13.05
C ASP A 328 -16.40 -4.78 12.32
N SER A 329 -17.33 -5.51 11.70
CA SER A 329 -17.00 -6.71 10.92
C SER A 329 -16.03 -6.44 9.77
N ALA A 330 -16.26 -5.35 9.01
CA ALA A 330 -15.39 -4.97 7.89
C ALA A 330 -14.01 -4.51 8.39
N LEU A 331 -13.96 -3.73 9.48
CA LEU A 331 -12.72 -3.23 10.06
C LEU A 331 -11.85 -4.38 10.62
N ILE A 332 -12.45 -5.34 11.31
CA ILE A 332 -11.73 -6.49 11.86
C ILE A 332 -11.29 -7.43 10.73
N LYS A 333 -12.21 -7.86 9.86
CA LYS A 333 -11.93 -8.91 8.87
C LYS A 333 -11.10 -8.44 7.68
N ARG A 334 -11.30 -7.20 7.22
CA ARG A 334 -10.69 -6.70 5.98
C ARG A 334 -9.47 -5.82 6.22
N PHE A 335 -9.45 -5.11 7.36
CA PHE A 335 -8.35 -4.19 7.70
C PHE A 335 -7.41 -4.77 8.75
N ASP A 336 -7.77 -5.95 9.30
CA ASP A 336 -7.00 -6.66 10.32
C ASP A 336 -6.73 -5.79 11.57
N LEU A 337 -7.78 -5.06 11.99
CA LEU A 337 -7.70 -4.16 13.14
C LEU A 337 -8.08 -4.89 14.43
N PRO A 338 -7.34 -4.67 15.53
CA PRO A 338 -7.74 -5.14 16.85
C PRO A 338 -9.02 -4.45 17.31
N VAL A 339 -9.87 -5.19 18.02
CA VAL A 339 -11.16 -4.67 18.51
C VAL A 339 -10.97 -3.47 19.43
N GLU A 340 -9.90 -3.46 20.20
CA GLU A 340 -9.58 -2.46 21.22
C GLU A 340 -9.39 -1.04 20.66
N ILE A 341 -9.06 -0.91 19.37
CA ILE A 341 -8.87 0.40 18.76
C ILE A 341 -10.13 0.96 18.09
N LEU A 342 -11.18 0.15 17.89
CA LEU A 342 -12.36 0.55 17.13
C LEU A 342 -13.08 1.76 17.77
N ASP A 343 -13.15 1.81 19.09
CA ASP A 343 -13.78 2.91 19.83
C ASP A 343 -13.00 4.24 19.71
N THR A 344 -11.70 4.15 19.43
CA THR A 344 -10.83 5.32 19.26
C THR A 344 -10.75 5.80 17.81
N LEU A 345 -11.15 4.95 16.88
CA LEU A 345 -11.10 5.22 15.46
C LEU A 345 -12.21 6.22 15.07
N ARG A 346 -11.82 7.30 14.41
CA ARG A 346 -12.75 8.31 13.91
C ARG A 346 -12.90 8.18 12.40
N LEU A 347 -14.13 7.86 11.97
CA LEU A 347 -14.44 7.79 10.55
C LEU A 347 -14.47 9.19 9.94
N PRO A 348 -14.00 9.37 8.70
CA PRO A 348 -14.23 10.61 7.96
C PRO A 348 -15.73 10.77 7.65
N LYS A 349 -16.14 11.99 7.32
CA LYS A 349 -17.48 12.21 6.80
C LYS A 349 -17.53 11.82 5.34
N TYR A 350 -18.18 10.72 5.05
CA TYR A 350 -18.32 10.21 3.68
C TYR A 350 -19.33 11.04 2.88
N ARG A 351 -19.05 11.21 1.58
CA ARG A 351 -19.97 11.86 0.64
C ARG A 351 -21.11 10.92 0.28
N THR A 352 -22.36 11.38 0.41
CA THR A 352 -23.57 10.60 0.13
C THR A 352 -24.26 10.97 -1.18
N GLY A 353 -23.78 11.97 -1.90
CA GLY A 353 -24.32 12.46 -3.18
C GLY A 353 -23.39 12.18 -4.36
N VAL A 354 -23.07 10.91 -4.62
CA VAL A 354 -22.25 10.52 -5.76
C VAL A 354 -23.13 10.37 -7.00
N LYS A 355 -23.05 11.33 -7.93
CA LYS A 355 -23.79 11.30 -9.22
C LYS A 355 -23.06 10.48 -10.27
#